data_3e5212d9baa30db0a234e92f45e643d9
#
_entry.id   3e5212d9baa30db0a234e92f45e643d9
#
_cell.length_a   1.000
_cell.length_b   1.000
_cell.length_c   1.000
_cell.angle_alpha   90.00
_cell.angle_beta   90.00
_cell.angle_gamma   90.00
#
_symmetry.space_group_name_H-M   'P 1'
#
loop_
_entity.id
_entity.type
_entity.pdbx_description
1 polymer ?
#
loop_
_entity_poly.entity_id
_entity_poly.type
_entity_poly.pdbx_seq_one_letter_code
_entity_poly.pdbx_strand_id
1 'polypeptide(L)'
;MPDDAGCFPLPVLREGAALRGVLSVEPALPKVLEALGGVRRVLPDGVVIYTGADTNTGRWNEARWRARWGAIAPPALADMLGNADQPVTVLRHRIPMILARTASRIAARVPQPAGIRSDTGHESVELVSETISHRGFFQTRTYRLRHPRFDGSMSAEVEREVFVASDAAIVLPYDPQRDRVLLIEQFRLGPFGRGDARPWMLEPVAGRIDAGESAEDAARRECEEEAGLTLESLEFVTSYYCSPGCLTEYHYCYLGLAQLPEVNQGHAGLSTEHEDIRTHVLPFDKAMEIVATGEADNAPLILMLFWLQANRARLRRTA
;
A
#
# COMPACT_ATOMS: atom_id res chain seq x y z
N MET A 1 2.59 14.20 -16.81
CA MET A 1 3.73 13.50 -16.20
C MET A 1 3.35 13.25 -14.78
N PRO A 2 3.21 12.03 -14.30
CA PRO A 2 3.04 11.76 -12.89
C PRO A 2 4.30 12.25 -12.19
N ASP A 3 4.15 13.17 -11.25
CA ASP A 3 5.20 13.52 -10.33
C ASP A 3 5.50 12.28 -9.51
N ASP A 4 6.71 11.81 -9.66
CA ASP A 4 7.32 10.65 -9.06
C ASP A 4 6.57 10.07 -7.86
N ALA A 5 6.10 8.86 -8.06
CA ALA A 5 5.51 8.04 -7.04
C ALA A 5 6.32 8.07 -5.75
N GLY A 6 5.65 8.28 -4.61
CA GLY A 6 6.19 8.03 -3.30
C GLY A 6 7.10 9.11 -2.68
N CYS A 7 7.41 10.20 -3.33
CA CYS A 7 8.21 11.26 -2.71
C CYS A 7 7.33 12.35 -2.09
N PHE A 8 7.52 12.56 -0.80
CA PHE A 8 7.01 13.71 -0.07
C PHE A 8 7.66 14.99 -0.62
N PRO A 9 6.98 15.82 -1.44
CA PRO A 9 7.62 16.92 -2.12
C PRO A 9 7.94 18.06 -1.14
N LEU A 10 9.22 18.38 -1.02
CA LEU A 10 9.66 19.60 -0.35
C LEU A 10 9.53 20.80 -1.32
N PRO A 11 9.11 21.98 -0.85
CA PRO A 11 9.02 23.16 -1.70
C PRO A 11 10.41 23.60 -2.20
N VAL A 12 10.48 23.99 -3.48
CA VAL A 12 11.67 24.58 -4.07
C VAL A 12 11.60 26.10 -3.92
N LEU A 13 12.63 26.70 -3.34
CA LEU A 13 12.75 28.16 -3.24
C LEU A 13 13.21 28.76 -4.57
N ARG A 14 12.49 29.76 -5.06
CA ARG A 14 12.87 30.58 -6.19
C ARG A 14 13.03 32.04 -5.74
N GLU A 15 13.87 32.80 -6.42
CA GLU A 15 14.10 34.23 -6.18
C GLU A 15 12.76 35.01 -6.22
N GLY A 16 12.52 35.85 -5.21
CA GLY A 16 11.31 36.67 -5.08
C GLY A 16 10.11 36.01 -4.35
N ALA A 17 10.22 34.78 -3.85
CA ALA A 17 9.17 34.16 -3.05
C ALA A 17 9.42 34.36 -1.55
N ALA A 18 8.44 34.95 -0.84
CA ALA A 18 8.44 34.97 0.61
C ALA A 18 7.83 33.65 1.13
N LEU A 19 8.60 32.89 1.91
CA LEU A 19 8.11 31.71 2.62
C LEU A 19 7.91 32.04 4.09
N ARG A 20 6.75 31.70 4.63
CA ARG A 20 6.55 31.63 6.08
C ARG A 20 6.91 30.23 6.52
N GLY A 21 7.93 30.08 7.33
CA GLY A 21 8.36 28.82 7.92
C GLY A 21 8.28 28.84 9.44
N VAL A 22 8.30 27.67 10.05
CA VAL A 22 8.46 27.51 11.49
C VAL A 22 9.88 27.08 11.75
N LEU A 23 10.57 27.79 12.64
CA LEU A 23 11.89 27.37 13.12
C LEU A 23 11.70 26.14 14.00
N SER A 24 12.31 25.02 13.63
CA SER A 24 12.29 23.81 14.44
C SER A 24 13.63 23.65 15.16
N VAL A 25 13.56 23.27 16.43
CA VAL A 25 14.72 22.91 17.26
C VAL A 25 14.89 21.38 17.37
N GLU A 26 14.11 20.61 16.61
CA GLU A 26 14.19 19.15 16.59
C GLU A 26 15.52 18.67 15.96
N PRO A 27 16.45 18.08 16.74
CA PRO A 27 17.80 17.77 16.26
C PRO A 27 17.84 16.72 15.15
N ALA A 28 16.82 15.86 15.08
CA ALA A 28 16.72 14.78 14.10
C ALA A 28 16.14 15.24 12.75
N LEU A 29 15.48 16.41 12.71
CA LEU A 29 14.78 16.90 11.52
C LEU A 29 15.71 17.09 10.31
N PRO A 30 16.93 17.63 10.41
CA PRO A 30 17.84 17.75 9.27
C PRO A 30 18.07 16.44 8.53
N LYS A 31 18.27 15.35 9.26
CA LYS A 31 18.50 14.01 8.70
C LYS A 31 17.26 13.45 7.98
N VAL A 32 16.09 13.70 8.52
CA VAL A 32 14.82 13.33 7.87
C VAL A 32 14.63 14.12 6.58
N LEU A 33 14.87 15.42 6.60
CA LEU A 33 14.74 16.26 5.40
C LEU A 33 15.74 15.86 4.31
N GLU A 34 16.96 15.48 4.68
CA GLU A 34 17.95 14.92 3.74
C GLU A 34 17.49 13.59 3.14
N ALA A 35 16.91 12.71 3.96
CA ALA A 35 16.35 11.43 3.48
C ALA A 35 15.18 11.65 2.52
N LEU A 36 14.40 12.72 2.71
CA LEU A 36 13.34 13.16 1.79
C LEU A 36 13.87 13.84 0.51
N GLY A 37 15.18 13.85 0.29
CA GLY A 37 15.80 14.49 -0.87
C GLY A 37 15.96 16.01 -0.72
N GLY A 38 15.83 16.55 0.49
CA GLY A 38 16.01 17.96 0.78
C GLY A 38 17.46 18.42 0.58
N VAL A 39 17.63 19.54 -0.11
CA VAL A 39 18.93 20.22 -0.30
C VAL A 39 19.11 21.25 0.79
N ARG A 40 20.16 21.10 1.60
CA ARG A 40 20.52 22.06 2.65
C ARG A 40 21.02 23.36 2.03
N ARG A 41 20.44 24.48 2.41
CA ARG A 41 20.87 25.83 2.03
C ARG A 41 21.07 26.68 3.30
N VAL A 42 22.06 27.56 3.26
CA VAL A 42 22.30 28.54 4.33
C VAL A 42 21.96 29.91 3.78
N LEU A 43 21.05 30.61 4.42
CA LEU A 43 20.68 31.98 4.07
C LEU A 43 21.74 32.98 4.55
N PRO A 44 21.77 34.21 4.02
CA PRO A 44 22.79 35.23 4.41
C PRO A 44 22.80 35.58 5.90
N ASP A 45 21.67 35.39 6.59
CA ASP A 45 21.51 35.58 8.04
C ASP A 45 21.95 34.37 8.87
N GLY A 46 22.47 33.31 8.22
CA GLY A 46 22.92 32.08 8.88
C GLY A 46 21.82 31.02 9.13
N VAL A 47 20.58 31.34 8.79
CA VAL A 47 19.48 30.37 8.92
C VAL A 47 19.66 29.20 7.93
N VAL A 48 19.55 27.97 8.44
CA VAL A 48 19.61 26.78 7.61
C VAL A 48 18.21 26.39 7.20
N ILE A 49 18.00 26.16 5.91
CA ILE A 49 16.76 25.69 5.34
C ILE A 49 17.01 24.43 4.49
N TYR A 50 15.96 23.65 4.25
CA TYR A 50 15.95 22.53 3.33
C TYR A 50 14.91 22.78 2.26
N THR A 51 15.30 22.60 1.00
CA THR A 51 14.44 22.81 -0.17
C THR A 51 14.42 21.55 -1.02
N GLY A 52 13.42 21.40 -1.87
CA GLY A 52 13.44 20.39 -2.93
C GLY A 52 14.61 20.64 -3.90
N ALA A 53 15.03 19.62 -4.63
CA ALA A 53 16.02 19.74 -5.68
C ALA A 53 15.50 20.64 -6.83
N ASP A 54 16.40 21.40 -7.47
CA ASP A 54 16.07 22.38 -8.53
C ASP A 54 15.51 21.72 -9.83
N THR A 55 15.42 20.41 -9.88
CA THR A 55 14.91 19.63 -11.02
C THR A 55 13.39 19.69 -11.19
N ASN A 56 12.65 20.14 -10.17
CA ASN A 56 11.20 20.24 -10.23
C ASN A 56 10.78 21.58 -10.83
N THR A 57 10.28 21.56 -12.08
CA THR A 57 9.87 22.76 -12.84
C THR A 57 8.44 23.22 -12.53
N GLY A 58 7.68 22.45 -11.75
CA GLY A 58 6.30 22.77 -11.38
C GLY A 58 6.21 23.95 -10.39
N ARG A 59 5.15 24.77 -10.50
CA ARG A 59 4.83 25.74 -9.44
C ARG A 59 4.25 25.00 -8.25
N TRP A 60 4.88 25.18 -7.08
CA TRP A 60 4.34 24.67 -5.83
C TRP A 60 2.98 25.31 -5.53
N ASN A 61 2.00 24.49 -5.17
CA ASN A 61 0.65 24.92 -4.82
C ASN A 61 0.29 24.37 -3.45
N GLU A 62 0.20 25.26 -2.46
CA GLU A 62 -0.10 24.89 -1.08
C GLU A 62 -1.45 24.18 -0.92
N ALA A 63 -2.48 24.64 -1.60
CA ALA A 63 -3.81 24.05 -1.49
C ALA A 63 -3.81 22.60 -2.02
N ARG A 64 -3.16 22.35 -3.16
CA ARG A 64 -3.01 21.01 -3.73
C ARG A 64 -2.16 20.10 -2.83
N TRP A 65 -1.07 20.64 -2.27
CA TRP A 65 -0.23 19.90 -1.34
C TRP A 65 -0.99 19.54 -0.06
N ARG A 66 -1.71 20.51 0.54
CA ARG A 66 -2.53 20.24 1.74
C ARG A 66 -3.63 19.22 1.48
N ALA A 67 -4.29 19.27 0.34
CA ALA A 67 -5.32 18.30 -0.02
C ALA A 67 -4.77 16.87 -0.10
N ARG A 68 -3.56 16.70 -0.64
CA ARG A 68 -2.94 15.37 -0.82
C ARG A 68 -2.20 14.89 0.44
N TRP A 69 -1.44 15.77 1.07
CA TRP A 69 -0.45 15.40 2.10
C TRP A 69 -0.78 15.91 3.51
N GLY A 70 -1.71 16.85 3.64
CA GLY A 70 -1.94 17.54 4.91
C GLY A 70 -2.30 16.63 6.06
N ALA A 71 -3.06 15.56 5.82
CA ALA A 71 -3.40 14.57 6.83
C ALA A 71 -2.30 13.53 7.07
N ILE A 72 -1.50 13.22 6.02
CA ILE A 72 -0.46 12.18 6.05
C ILE A 72 0.84 12.74 6.66
N ALA A 73 1.21 13.96 6.32
CA ALA A 73 2.50 14.57 6.65
C ALA A 73 2.83 14.57 8.15
N PRO A 74 1.97 15.04 9.06
CA PRO A 74 2.32 15.11 10.48
C PRO A 74 2.61 13.74 11.12
N PRO A 75 1.75 12.71 11.00
CA PRO A 75 2.03 11.41 11.58
C PRO A 75 3.17 10.67 10.88
N ALA A 76 3.34 10.84 9.55
CA ALA A 76 4.48 10.26 8.83
C ALA A 76 5.80 10.90 9.28
N LEU A 77 5.85 12.21 9.46
CA LEU A 77 7.04 12.90 9.97
C LEU A 77 7.41 12.41 11.39
N ALA A 78 6.42 12.24 12.27
CA ALA A 78 6.66 11.70 13.61
C ALA A 78 7.28 10.29 13.55
N ASP A 79 6.81 9.43 12.64
CA ASP A 79 7.39 8.10 12.45
C ASP A 79 8.81 8.18 11.84
N MET A 80 9.05 9.06 10.88
CA MET A 80 10.39 9.31 10.32
C MET A 80 11.38 9.79 11.37
N LEU A 81 10.98 10.73 12.23
CA LEU A 81 11.80 11.22 13.35
C LEU A 81 12.15 10.07 14.32
N GLY A 82 11.21 9.18 14.60
CA GLY A 82 11.46 7.97 15.38
C GLY A 82 12.43 6.97 14.73
N ASN A 83 12.78 7.14 13.45
CA ASN A 83 13.78 6.36 12.71
C ASN A 83 15.08 7.12 12.46
N ALA A 84 15.24 8.31 13.02
CA ALA A 84 16.39 9.19 12.70
C ALA A 84 17.73 8.73 13.28
N ASP A 85 17.76 7.70 14.10
CA ASP A 85 18.97 6.99 14.52
C ASP A 85 19.60 6.19 13.36
N GLN A 86 18.80 5.80 12.38
CA GLN A 86 19.25 5.01 11.24
C GLN A 86 20.05 5.86 10.23
N PRO A 87 20.95 5.26 9.41
CA PRO A 87 21.57 5.94 8.28
C PRO A 87 20.54 6.56 7.33
N VAL A 88 20.91 7.69 6.71
CA VAL A 88 20.03 8.40 5.73
C VAL A 88 19.54 7.47 4.61
N THR A 89 20.42 6.60 4.11
CA THR A 89 20.09 5.63 3.05
C THR A 89 19.04 4.63 3.50
N VAL A 90 19.13 4.13 4.73
CA VAL A 90 18.14 3.22 5.33
C VAL A 90 16.81 3.94 5.54
N LEU A 91 16.85 5.17 6.08
CA LEU A 91 15.65 5.97 6.28
C LEU A 91 14.96 6.24 4.94
N ARG A 92 15.72 6.65 3.91
CA ARG A 92 15.20 6.88 2.56
C ARG A 92 14.47 5.66 2.00
N HIS A 93 15.05 4.46 2.16
CA HIS A 93 14.41 3.20 1.75
C HIS A 93 13.10 2.91 2.51
N ARG A 94 12.96 3.37 3.76
CA ARG A 94 11.76 3.14 4.58
C ARG A 94 10.65 4.18 4.35
N ILE A 95 10.96 5.35 3.80
CA ILE A 95 9.99 6.45 3.63
C ILE A 95 8.74 6.03 2.86
N PRO A 96 8.80 5.34 1.71
CA PRO A 96 7.61 4.91 0.99
C PRO A 96 6.67 4.09 1.87
N MET A 97 7.19 3.12 2.61
CA MET A 97 6.39 2.30 3.54
C MET A 97 5.84 3.12 4.72
N ILE A 98 6.60 4.09 5.26
CA ILE A 98 6.11 4.98 6.32
C ILE A 98 4.92 5.80 5.82
N LEU A 99 5.00 6.32 4.62
CA LEU A 99 3.92 7.10 4.00
C LEU A 99 2.71 6.22 3.70
N ALA A 100 2.90 5.06 3.09
CA ALA A 100 1.82 4.14 2.71
C ALA A 100 1.05 3.64 3.94
N ARG A 101 1.73 3.12 4.99
CA ARG A 101 1.04 2.69 6.22
C ARG A 101 0.35 3.84 6.98
N THR A 102 0.87 5.07 6.86
CA THR A 102 0.22 6.24 7.43
C THR A 102 -1.05 6.58 6.67
N ALA A 103 -1.04 6.53 5.34
CA ALA A 103 -2.21 6.71 4.50
C ALA A 103 -3.28 5.65 4.77
N SER A 104 -2.89 4.39 4.85
CA SER A 104 -3.76 3.26 5.23
C SER A 104 -4.46 3.50 6.58
N ARG A 105 -3.71 3.93 7.62
CA ARG A 105 -4.29 4.26 8.93
C ARG A 105 -5.31 5.41 8.88
N ILE A 106 -5.15 6.33 7.94
CA ILE A 106 -6.10 7.43 7.73
C ILE A 106 -7.33 6.93 6.97
N ALA A 107 -7.14 6.13 5.93
CA ALA A 107 -8.23 5.54 5.14
C ALA A 107 -9.14 4.65 6.01
N ALA A 108 -8.57 3.91 6.95
CA ALA A 108 -9.29 3.05 7.88
C ALA A 108 -10.30 3.79 8.80
N ARG A 109 -10.23 5.13 8.89
CA ARG A 109 -11.18 5.94 9.69
C ARG A 109 -12.54 6.12 9.04
N VAL A 110 -12.68 5.78 7.77
CA VAL A 110 -13.98 5.82 7.07
C VAL A 110 -14.85 4.69 7.61
N PRO A 111 -16.05 5.03 8.16
CA PRO A 111 -16.95 4.01 8.72
C PRO A 111 -17.34 2.97 7.67
N GLN A 112 -17.29 1.71 8.04
CA GLN A 112 -17.77 0.60 7.22
C GLN A 112 -19.25 0.27 7.55
N PRO A 113 -20.01 -0.33 6.62
CA PRO A 113 -21.37 -0.76 6.91
C PRO A 113 -21.48 -1.64 8.16
N ALA A 114 -22.46 -1.38 9.00
CA ALA A 114 -22.65 -2.03 10.31
C ALA A 114 -24.09 -2.57 10.50
N GLY A 115 -24.71 -3.15 9.45
CA GLY A 115 -26.07 -3.69 9.55
C GLY A 115 -26.22 -4.91 10.47
N ILE A 116 -25.13 -5.65 10.70
CA ILE A 116 -25.10 -6.83 11.60
C ILE A 116 -24.09 -6.62 12.73
N ARG A 117 -23.03 -5.84 12.48
CA ARG A 117 -22.02 -5.53 13.50
C ARG A 117 -22.64 -4.74 14.64
N SER A 118 -22.05 -4.82 15.84
CA SER A 118 -22.35 -3.87 16.90
C SER A 118 -21.96 -2.45 16.45
N ASP A 119 -22.59 -1.46 17.03
CA ASP A 119 -22.28 -0.03 16.88
C ASP A 119 -21.09 0.42 17.72
N THR A 120 -20.42 -0.52 18.40
CA THR A 120 -19.21 -0.28 19.20
C THR A 120 -18.05 0.15 18.29
N GLY A 121 -17.58 1.36 18.47
CA GLY A 121 -16.53 1.96 17.65
C GLY A 121 -15.16 1.98 18.32
N HIS A 122 -14.19 2.47 17.58
CA HIS A 122 -12.79 2.60 18.02
C HIS A 122 -12.66 3.45 19.32
N GLU A 123 -13.51 4.45 19.49
CA GLU A 123 -13.57 5.34 20.66
C GLU A 123 -13.97 4.62 21.97
N SER A 124 -14.57 3.44 21.86
CA SER A 124 -14.95 2.62 23.00
C SER A 124 -13.78 1.80 23.58
N VAL A 125 -12.64 1.78 22.89
CA VAL A 125 -11.44 1.07 23.35
C VAL A 125 -10.60 1.98 24.21
N GLU A 126 -10.30 1.53 25.45
CA GLU A 126 -9.38 2.22 26.35
C GLU A 126 -7.93 1.82 26.02
N LEU A 127 -7.21 2.71 25.34
CA LEU A 127 -5.80 2.52 25.05
C LEU A 127 -4.95 2.87 26.27
N VAL A 128 -4.26 1.89 26.86
CA VAL A 128 -3.34 2.09 27.98
C VAL A 128 -1.96 2.50 27.47
N SER A 129 -1.44 1.77 26.46
CA SER A 129 -0.17 2.13 25.82
C SER A 129 -0.08 1.54 24.41
N GLU A 130 0.66 2.24 23.55
CA GLU A 130 1.10 1.78 22.24
C GLU A 130 2.62 1.91 22.17
N THR A 131 3.32 0.82 21.87
CA THR A 131 4.78 0.80 21.69
C THR A 131 5.14 0.15 20.37
N ILE A 132 6.24 0.60 19.78
CA ILE A 132 6.79 -0.03 18.57
C ILE A 132 7.82 -1.06 19.03
N SER A 133 7.47 -2.34 18.96
CA SER A 133 8.31 -3.46 19.38
C SER A 133 9.35 -3.84 18.33
N HIS A 134 9.03 -3.62 17.04
CA HIS A 134 9.99 -3.75 15.93
C HIS A 134 9.85 -2.59 14.96
N ARG A 135 10.97 -2.04 14.51
CA ARG A 135 11.03 -0.92 13.58
C ARG A 135 12.00 -1.24 12.44
N GLY A 136 11.48 -1.80 11.36
CA GLY A 136 12.20 -2.15 10.14
C GLY A 136 11.57 -1.51 8.90
N PHE A 137 11.64 -2.20 7.77
CA PHE A 137 10.82 -1.90 6.60
C PHE A 137 9.33 -2.03 6.98
N PHE A 138 8.98 -3.15 7.57
CA PHE A 138 7.73 -3.30 8.29
C PHE A 138 7.89 -2.92 9.76
N GLN A 139 6.78 -2.80 10.46
CA GLN A 139 6.72 -2.40 11.86
C GLN A 139 5.84 -3.39 12.64
N THR A 140 6.24 -3.74 13.86
CA THR A 140 5.38 -4.42 14.80
C THR A 140 5.06 -3.47 15.95
N ARG A 141 3.80 -3.41 16.36
CA ARG A 141 3.34 -2.62 17.49
C ARG A 141 2.72 -3.52 18.56
N THR A 142 3.00 -3.19 19.80
CA THR A 142 2.39 -3.80 20.97
C THR A 142 1.41 -2.80 21.59
N TYR A 143 0.17 -3.23 21.74
CA TYR A 143 -0.91 -2.47 22.37
C TYR A 143 -1.28 -3.08 23.71
N ARG A 144 -1.37 -2.25 24.75
CA ARG A 144 -2.05 -2.58 26.00
C ARG A 144 -3.34 -1.80 26.04
N LEU A 145 -4.46 -2.51 26.15
CA LEU A 145 -5.78 -1.90 26.01
C LEU A 145 -6.85 -2.70 26.76
N ARG A 146 -8.03 -2.05 26.92
CA ARG A 146 -9.28 -2.70 27.33
C ARG A 146 -10.34 -2.41 26.30
N HIS A 147 -11.23 -3.35 26.06
CA HIS A 147 -12.33 -3.19 25.12
C HIS A 147 -13.66 -3.62 25.75
N PRO A 148 -14.79 -3.04 25.29
CA PRO A 148 -16.11 -3.50 25.70
C PRO A 148 -16.33 -4.96 25.35
N ARG A 149 -17.04 -5.68 26.23
CA ARG A 149 -17.56 -7.02 25.98
C ARG A 149 -19.02 -6.96 25.57
N PHE A 150 -19.50 -7.98 24.92
CA PHE A 150 -20.90 -8.08 24.51
C PHE A 150 -21.89 -8.25 25.67
N ASP A 151 -21.41 -8.56 26.87
CA ASP A 151 -22.20 -8.56 28.12
C ASP A 151 -22.31 -7.17 28.76
N GLY A 152 -21.76 -6.13 28.13
CA GLY A 152 -21.77 -4.75 28.62
C GLY A 152 -20.63 -4.43 29.60
N SER A 153 -19.81 -5.40 29.98
CA SER A 153 -18.63 -5.16 30.84
C SER A 153 -17.42 -4.74 30.02
N MET A 154 -16.39 -4.19 30.66
CA MET A 154 -15.06 -4.00 30.08
C MET A 154 -14.20 -5.24 30.26
N SER A 155 -13.34 -5.53 29.28
CA SER A 155 -12.35 -6.58 29.44
C SER A 155 -11.33 -6.25 30.53
N ALA A 156 -10.63 -7.26 31.03
CA ALA A 156 -9.35 -7.01 31.70
C ALA A 156 -8.39 -6.34 30.70
N GLU A 157 -7.32 -5.75 31.21
CA GLU A 157 -6.24 -5.27 30.34
C GLU A 157 -5.62 -6.44 29.58
N VAL A 158 -5.53 -6.29 28.27
CA VAL A 158 -4.92 -7.28 27.38
C VAL A 158 -3.75 -6.64 26.64
N GLU A 159 -2.72 -7.44 26.40
CA GLU A 159 -1.60 -7.07 25.54
C GLU A 159 -1.71 -7.83 24.23
N ARG A 160 -1.55 -7.13 23.10
CA ARG A 160 -1.63 -7.69 21.74
C ARG A 160 -0.58 -7.07 20.87
N GLU A 161 -0.03 -7.88 19.98
CA GLU A 161 0.88 -7.43 18.94
C GLU A 161 0.19 -7.42 17.58
N VAL A 162 0.55 -6.46 16.74
CA VAL A 162 0.08 -6.36 15.38
C VAL A 162 1.24 -6.05 14.44
N PHE A 163 1.29 -6.76 13.32
CA PHE A 163 2.16 -6.45 12.20
C PHE A 163 1.53 -5.33 11.37
N VAL A 164 2.24 -4.21 11.24
CA VAL A 164 1.74 -3.01 10.57
C VAL A 164 2.22 -3.01 9.12
N ALA A 165 1.32 -3.28 8.20
CA ALA A 165 1.48 -3.14 6.76
C ALA A 165 0.64 -1.97 6.22
N SER A 166 0.73 -1.72 4.91
CA SER A 166 -0.11 -0.80 4.16
C SER A 166 -1.24 -1.54 3.44
N ASP A 167 -2.20 -0.79 2.90
CA ASP A 167 -3.21 -1.33 2.02
C ASP A 167 -2.62 -1.76 0.68
N ALA A 168 -3.28 -2.71 0.01
CA ALA A 168 -2.89 -3.21 -1.31
C ALA A 168 -4.08 -3.24 -2.28
N ALA A 169 -3.80 -2.99 -3.56
CA ALA A 169 -4.73 -3.22 -4.66
C ALA A 169 -4.45 -4.59 -5.26
N ILE A 170 -5.52 -5.34 -5.49
CA ILE A 170 -5.50 -6.69 -6.07
C ILE A 170 -6.28 -6.66 -7.36
N VAL A 171 -5.71 -7.12 -8.46
CA VAL A 171 -6.37 -7.15 -9.76
C VAL A 171 -6.29 -8.52 -10.39
N LEU A 172 -7.43 -9.08 -10.77
CA LEU A 172 -7.46 -10.23 -11.66
C LEU A 172 -7.72 -9.74 -13.10
N PRO A 173 -6.71 -9.71 -13.98
CA PRO A 173 -6.93 -9.39 -15.38
C PRO A 173 -7.71 -10.51 -16.08
N TYR A 174 -8.75 -10.14 -16.83
CA TYR A 174 -9.64 -11.05 -17.53
C TYR A 174 -9.95 -10.57 -18.93
N ASP A 175 -9.84 -11.49 -19.91
CA ASP A 175 -10.26 -11.32 -21.29
C ASP A 175 -11.60 -12.05 -21.48
N PRO A 176 -12.73 -11.33 -21.52
CA PRO A 176 -14.04 -11.96 -21.63
C PRO A 176 -14.34 -12.54 -23.01
N GLN A 177 -13.69 -12.04 -24.07
CA GLN A 177 -13.87 -12.56 -25.42
C GLN A 177 -13.21 -13.93 -25.57
N ARG A 178 -11.97 -14.07 -25.11
CA ARG A 178 -11.19 -15.30 -25.18
C ARG A 178 -11.37 -16.19 -23.94
N ASP A 179 -12.04 -15.69 -22.90
CA ASP A 179 -12.32 -16.38 -21.66
C ASP A 179 -11.04 -16.84 -20.92
N ARG A 180 -10.12 -15.92 -20.74
CA ARG A 180 -8.80 -16.14 -20.16
C ARG A 180 -8.55 -15.20 -19.00
N VAL A 181 -7.75 -15.63 -18.04
CA VAL A 181 -7.20 -14.82 -16.96
C VAL A 181 -5.69 -14.73 -17.09
N LEU A 182 -5.12 -13.64 -16.55
CA LEU A 182 -3.67 -13.55 -16.35
C LEU A 182 -3.38 -13.65 -14.86
N LEU A 183 -2.44 -14.52 -14.51
CA LEU A 183 -1.87 -14.68 -13.18
C LEU A 183 -0.38 -14.33 -13.23
N ILE A 184 0.16 -13.95 -12.09
CA ILE A 184 1.61 -13.79 -11.90
C ILE A 184 2.14 -14.89 -11.00
N GLU A 185 3.41 -15.22 -11.16
CA GLU A 185 4.16 -16.13 -10.28
C GLU A 185 5.41 -15.42 -9.80
N GLN A 186 5.60 -15.34 -8.48
CA GLN A 186 6.77 -14.71 -7.90
C GLN A 186 7.15 -15.35 -6.56
N PHE A 187 8.43 -15.16 -6.17
CA PHE A 187 8.91 -15.57 -4.85
C PHE A 187 8.25 -14.75 -3.75
N ARG A 188 7.75 -15.44 -2.71
CA ARG A 188 7.18 -14.79 -1.53
C ARG A 188 7.86 -15.23 -0.25
N LEU A 189 8.27 -14.23 0.55
CA LEU A 189 8.98 -14.48 1.81
C LEU A 189 8.11 -15.15 2.87
N GLY A 190 6.79 -14.96 2.85
CA GLY A 190 5.86 -15.62 3.78
C GLY A 190 5.90 -17.14 3.71
N PRO A 191 5.64 -17.75 2.55
CA PRO A 191 5.80 -19.20 2.35
C PRO A 191 7.21 -19.70 2.64
N PHE A 192 8.24 -18.98 2.21
CA PHE A 192 9.63 -19.32 2.52
C PHE A 192 9.89 -19.36 4.03
N GLY A 193 9.45 -18.33 4.76
CA GLY A 193 9.61 -18.23 6.21
C GLY A 193 8.81 -19.29 6.99
N ARG A 194 7.68 -19.73 6.44
CA ARG A 194 6.90 -20.86 6.97
C ARG A 194 7.59 -22.20 6.74
N GLY A 195 8.50 -22.29 5.76
CA GLY A 195 9.19 -23.52 5.39
C GLY A 195 8.51 -24.31 4.28
N ASP A 196 7.69 -23.66 3.46
CA ASP A 196 7.02 -24.32 2.35
C ASP A 196 8.03 -24.77 1.29
N ALA A 197 7.76 -25.93 0.70
CA ALA A 197 8.67 -26.52 -0.29
C ALA A 197 8.72 -25.72 -1.60
N ARG A 198 7.71 -24.91 -1.89
CA ARG A 198 7.59 -24.10 -3.11
C ARG A 198 7.17 -22.67 -2.75
N PRO A 199 8.11 -21.77 -2.44
CA PRO A 199 7.80 -20.40 -2.04
C PRO A 199 7.50 -19.45 -3.21
N TRP A 200 7.44 -19.93 -4.45
CA TRP A 200 6.91 -19.20 -5.60
C TRP A 200 5.41 -19.41 -5.67
N MET A 201 4.65 -18.30 -5.62
CA MET A 201 3.19 -18.34 -5.54
C MET A 201 2.54 -17.86 -6.82
N LEU A 202 1.42 -18.50 -7.19
CA LEU A 202 0.51 -17.99 -8.20
C LEU A 202 -0.43 -16.97 -7.56
N GLU A 203 -0.50 -15.77 -8.12
CA GLU A 203 -1.24 -14.65 -7.56
C GLU A 203 -2.01 -13.88 -8.64
N PRO A 204 -3.08 -13.15 -8.32
CA PRO A 204 -3.50 -12.03 -9.15
C PRO A 204 -2.42 -10.95 -9.11
N VAL A 205 -2.43 -10.02 -10.03
CA VAL A 205 -1.59 -8.81 -9.93
C VAL A 205 -1.88 -8.10 -8.61
N ALA A 206 -0.86 -7.70 -7.88
CA ALA A 206 -1.05 -7.16 -6.54
C ALA A 206 0.08 -6.24 -6.10
N GLY A 207 -0.25 -5.03 -5.72
CA GLY A 207 0.75 -4.14 -5.18
C GLY A 207 0.24 -3.16 -4.14
N ARG A 208 1.18 -2.53 -3.47
CA ARG A 208 0.93 -1.59 -2.40
C ARG A 208 0.31 -0.30 -2.95
N ILE A 209 -0.70 0.20 -2.27
CA ILE A 209 -1.26 1.53 -2.55
C ILE A 209 -0.32 2.58 -1.96
N ASP A 210 0.25 3.42 -2.82
CA ASP A 210 1.13 4.48 -2.40
C ASP A 210 0.38 5.64 -1.73
N ALA A 211 1.08 6.40 -0.89
CA ALA A 211 0.47 7.52 -0.19
C ALA A 211 -0.03 8.59 -1.18
N GLY A 212 -1.33 8.91 -1.08
CA GLY A 212 -1.99 9.87 -1.96
C GLY A 212 -2.38 9.29 -3.34
N GLU A 213 -2.25 7.98 -3.54
CA GLU A 213 -2.78 7.23 -4.67
C GLU A 213 -4.17 6.67 -4.32
N SER A 214 -5.06 6.54 -5.30
CA SER A 214 -6.28 5.79 -5.13
C SER A 214 -6.04 4.29 -5.34
N ALA A 215 -6.91 3.43 -4.78
CA ALA A 215 -6.80 1.99 -5.00
C ALA A 215 -6.98 1.61 -6.49
N GLU A 216 -7.77 2.37 -7.27
CA GLU A 216 -7.92 2.18 -8.71
C GLU A 216 -6.65 2.56 -9.49
N ASP A 217 -6.00 3.68 -9.12
CA ASP A 217 -4.76 4.10 -9.76
C ASP A 217 -3.65 3.08 -9.48
N ALA A 218 -3.53 2.61 -8.23
CA ALA A 218 -2.61 1.55 -7.86
C ALA A 218 -2.88 0.26 -8.67
N ALA A 219 -4.13 -0.15 -8.79
CA ALA A 219 -4.54 -1.31 -9.57
C ALA A 219 -4.09 -1.22 -11.04
N ARG A 220 -4.21 -0.06 -11.65
CA ARG A 220 -3.77 0.17 -13.05
C ARG A 220 -2.26 0.18 -13.18
N ARG A 221 -1.57 0.89 -12.28
CA ARG A 221 -0.11 0.97 -12.25
C ARG A 221 0.52 -0.41 -12.10
N GLU A 222 0.05 -1.20 -11.13
CA GLU A 222 0.59 -2.55 -10.89
C GLU A 222 0.35 -3.49 -12.09
N CYS A 223 -0.79 -3.39 -12.79
CA CYS A 223 -1.02 -4.15 -14.01
C CYS A 223 -0.04 -3.79 -15.14
N GLU A 224 0.36 -2.53 -15.24
CA GLU A 224 1.38 -2.10 -16.20
C GLU A 224 2.79 -2.58 -15.78
N GLU A 225 3.14 -2.49 -14.49
CA GLU A 225 4.45 -2.84 -13.93
C GLU A 225 4.67 -4.35 -13.89
N GLU A 226 3.72 -5.12 -13.35
CA GLU A 226 3.85 -6.58 -13.13
C GLU A 226 3.42 -7.44 -14.34
N ALA A 227 2.56 -6.91 -15.22
CA ALA A 227 2.00 -7.70 -16.32
C ALA A 227 2.13 -7.05 -17.70
N GLY A 228 2.62 -5.81 -17.80
CA GLY A 228 2.70 -5.07 -19.05
C GLY A 228 1.33 -4.81 -19.68
N LEU A 229 0.25 -4.76 -18.88
CA LEU A 229 -1.12 -4.65 -19.35
C LEU A 229 -1.71 -3.27 -19.09
N THR A 230 -2.29 -2.68 -20.14
CA THR A 230 -3.20 -1.54 -19.99
C THR A 230 -4.64 -2.06 -19.87
N LEU A 231 -5.31 -1.71 -18.79
CA LEU A 231 -6.69 -2.16 -18.52
C LEU A 231 -7.70 -1.28 -19.25
N GLU A 232 -8.64 -1.89 -19.97
CA GLU A 232 -9.76 -1.22 -20.63
C GLU A 232 -10.76 -0.68 -19.59
N SER A 233 -11.05 -1.48 -18.57
CA SER A 233 -11.90 -1.07 -17.44
C SER A 233 -11.53 -1.82 -16.15
N LEU A 234 -11.97 -1.26 -15.02
CA LEU A 234 -11.87 -1.88 -13.69
C LEU A 234 -13.28 -2.00 -13.10
N GLU A 235 -13.60 -3.16 -12.57
CA GLU A 235 -14.80 -3.40 -11.78
C GLU A 235 -14.41 -3.73 -10.35
N PHE A 236 -14.88 -2.92 -9.38
CA PHE A 236 -14.65 -3.20 -7.96
C PHE A 236 -15.39 -4.48 -7.55
N VAL A 237 -14.67 -5.38 -6.91
CA VAL A 237 -15.19 -6.69 -6.47
C VAL A 237 -15.54 -6.65 -4.99
N THR A 238 -14.58 -6.36 -4.15
CA THR A 238 -14.72 -6.31 -2.69
C THR A 238 -13.48 -5.72 -2.04
N SER A 239 -13.57 -5.49 -0.73
CA SER A 239 -12.40 -5.15 0.09
C SER A 239 -12.47 -5.87 1.44
N TYR A 240 -11.31 -6.25 2.00
CA TYR A 240 -11.25 -7.04 3.23
C TYR A 240 -9.88 -7.01 3.90
N TYR A 241 -9.86 -7.39 5.19
CA TYR A 241 -8.63 -7.69 5.91
C TYR A 241 -8.15 -9.12 5.62
N CYS A 242 -6.88 -9.28 5.29
CA CYS A 242 -6.29 -10.62 5.02
C CYS A 242 -6.21 -11.48 6.28
N SER A 243 -5.79 -10.89 7.40
CA SER A 243 -5.61 -11.57 8.69
C SER A 243 -5.90 -10.61 9.85
N PRO A 244 -7.19 -10.30 10.14
CA PRO A 244 -7.58 -9.23 11.06
C PRO A 244 -7.13 -9.46 12.51
N GLY A 245 -6.69 -10.66 12.86
CA GLY A 245 -6.19 -10.97 14.20
C GLY A 245 -4.78 -10.44 14.49
N CYS A 246 -3.97 -10.16 13.48
CA CYS A 246 -2.56 -9.83 13.67
C CYS A 246 -1.93 -8.92 12.62
N LEU A 247 -2.68 -8.56 11.56
CA LEU A 247 -2.16 -7.80 10.42
C LEU A 247 -3.08 -6.62 10.12
N THR A 248 -2.50 -5.44 9.84
CA THR A 248 -3.28 -4.24 9.47
C THR A 248 -3.59 -4.14 7.98
N GLU A 249 -3.00 -4.97 7.14
CA GLU A 249 -3.17 -4.94 5.69
C GLU A 249 -4.64 -5.09 5.28
N TYR A 250 -5.07 -4.22 4.37
CA TYR A 250 -6.41 -4.22 3.82
C TYR A 250 -6.34 -4.27 2.30
N HIS A 251 -7.05 -5.21 1.69
CA HIS A 251 -7.07 -5.42 0.25
C HIS A 251 -8.27 -4.77 -0.41
N TYR A 252 -8.04 -4.08 -1.54
CA TYR A 252 -9.05 -3.60 -2.48
C TYR A 252 -8.96 -4.43 -3.76
N CYS A 253 -9.98 -5.22 -4.05
CA CYS A 253 -9.98 -6.20 -5.13
C CYS A 253 -10.79 -5.72 -6.32
N TYR A 254 -10.20 -5.83 -7.51
CA TYR A 254 -10.78 -5.42 -8.78
C TYR A 254 -10.68 -6.54 -9.82
N LEU A 255 -11.68 -6.64 -10.69
CA LEU A 255 -11.55 -7.33 -11.96
C LEU A 255 -11.10 -6.32 -13.01
N GLY A 256 -9.97 -6.56 -13.67
CA GLY A 256 -9.45 -5.74 -14.76
C GLY A 256 -9.81 -6.35 -16.12
N LEU A 257 -10.63 -5.66 -16.93
CA LEU A 257 -10.88 -6.13 -18.28
C LEU A 257 -9.76 -5.67 -19.21
N ALA A 258 -9.19 -6.60 -19.98
CA ALA A 258 -8.11 -6.35 -20.92
C ALA A 258 -8.07 -7.41 -22.01
N GLN A 259 -7.52 -7.06 -23.16
CA GLN A 259 -7.12 -8.04 -24.17
C GLN A 259 -5.81 -8.68 -23.74
N LEU A 260 -5.87 -9.95 -23.33
CA LEU A 260 -4.69 -10.65 -22.86
C LEU A 260 -3.83 -11.14 -24.04
N PRO A 261 -2.49 -11.20 -23.90
CA PRO A 261 -1.60 -11.72 -24.91
C PRO A 261 -1.88 -13.20 -25.20
N GLU A 262 -1.54 -13.66 -26.43
CA GLU A 262 -1.74 -15.06 -26.80
C GLU A 262 -0.70 -15.99 -26.15
N VAL A 263 0.46 -15.45 -25.86
CA VAL A 263 1.59 -16.17 -25.24
C VAL A 263 2.04 -15.44 -23.99
N ASN A 264 2.51 -16.17 -23.01
CA ASN A 264 3.11 -15.59 -21.82
C ASN A 264 4.26 -14.67 -22.20
N GLN A 265 4.27 -13.44 -21.69
CA GLN A 265 5.26 -12.42 -22.05
C GLN A 265 6.63 -12.60 -21.35
N GLY A 266 6.84 -13.71 -20.64
CA GLY A 266 8.12 -13.99 -19.99
C GLY A 266 8.27 -13.28 -18.64
N HIS A 267 9.34 -12.51 -18.47
CA HIS A 267 9.67 -11.83 -17.21
C HIS A 267 9.07 -10.42 -17.19
N ALA A 268 8.51 -10.05 -16.04
CA ALA A 268 7.97 -8.74 -15.72
C ALA A 268 8.44 -8.31 -14.32
N GLY A 269 7.95 -7.19 -13.81
CA GLY A 269 8.34 -6.61 -12.53
C GLY A 269 9.45 -5.57 -12.65
N LEU A 270 9.60 -4.76 -11.60
CA LEU A 270 10.57 -3.67 -11.55
C LEU A 270 11.91 -4.15 -10.97
N SER A 271 12.97 -4.07 -11.76
CA SER A 271 14.33 -4.40 -11.30
C SER A 271 14.79 -3.53 -10.12
N THR A 272 14.25 -2.32 -9.98
CA THR A 272 14.50 -1.40 -8.87
C THR A 272 13.90 -1.89 -7.55
N GLU A 273 12.89 -2.75 -7.62
CA GLU A 273 12.22 -3.37 -6.47
C GLU A 273 12.69 -4.83 -6.24
N HIS A 274 13.66 -5.29 -7.03
CA HIS A 274 14.17 -6.67 -7.02
C HIS A 274 13.10 -7.71 -7.33
N GLU A 275 12.13 -7.34 -8.16
CA GLU A 275 11.05 -8.22 -8.59
C GLU A 275 11.47 -9.07 -9.79
N ASP A 276 11.16 -10.36 -9.70
CA ASP A 276 11.31 -11.35 -10.78
C ASP A 276 9.96 -12.07 -10.93
N ILE A 277 9.16 -11.58 -11.85
CA ILE A 277 7.75 -11.98 -12.04
C ILE A 277 7.61 -12.73 -13.35
N ARG A 278 6.90 -13.86 -13.33
CA ARG A 278 6.48 -14.59 -14.51
C ARG A 278 4.98 -14.48 -14.68
N THR A 279 4.53 -14.17 -15.89
CA THR A 279 3.10 -14.13 -16.21
C THR A 279 2.60 -15.47 -16.78
N HIS A 280 1.36 -15.82 -16.44
CA HIS A 280 0.65 -17.00 -16.93
C HIS A 280 -0.72 -16.59 -17.46
N VAL A 281 -0.94 -16.74 -18.77
CA VAL A 281 -2.26 -16.58 -19.37
C VAL A 281 -2.93 -17.95 -19.48
N LEU A 282 -4.03 -18.14 -18.76
CA LEU A 282 -4.72 -19.40 -18.65
C LEU A 282 -6.17 -19.29 -19.12
N PRO A 283 -6.74 -20.30 -19.79
CA PRO A 283 -8.18 -20.43 -19.93
C PRO A 283 -8.84 -20.44 -18.56
N PHE A 284 -10.00 -19.81 -18.41
CA PHE A 284 -10.71 -19.74 -17.14
C PHE A 284 -10.92 -21.10 -16.46
N ASP A 285 -11.30 -22.12 -17.24
CA ASP A 285 -11.53 -23.47 -16.70
C ASP A 285 -10.23 -24.06 -16.13
N LYS A 286 -9.08 -23.77 -16.75
CA LYS A 286 -7.76 -24.17 -16.20
C LYS A 286 -7.42 -23.43 -14.90
N ALA A 287 -7.79 -22.16 -14.80
CA ALA A 287 -7.63 -21.41 -13.55
C ALA A 287 -8.51 -21.98 -12.42
N MET A 288 -9.68 -22.51 -12.73
CA MET A 288 -10.50 -23.21 -11.74
C MET A 288 -9.95 -24.60 -11.35
N GLU A 289 -9.26 -25.29 -12.26
CA GLU A 289 -8.57 -26.54 -11.93
C GLU A 289 -7.48 -26.33 -10.88
N ILE A 290 -6.69 -25.26 -10.97
CA ILE A 290 -5.63 -24.98 -9.99
C ILE A 290 -6.19 -24.66 -8.59
N VAL A 291 -7.42 -24.15 -8.50
CA VAL A 291 -8.13 -24.03 -7.21
C VAL A 291 -8.50 -25.41 -6.68
N ALA A 292 -9.05 -26.29 -7.54
CA ALA A 292 -9.48 -27.62 -7.15
C ALA A 292 -8.31 -28.54 -6.75
N THR A 293 -7.15 -28.39 -7.37
CA THR A 293 -5.94 -29.17 -7.06
C THR A 293 -5.16 -28.62 -5.86
N GLY A 294 -5.44 -27.40 -5.41
CA GLY A 294 -4.72 -26.73 -4.34
C GLY A 294 -3.41 -26.09 -4.81
N GLU A 295 -3.17 -25.96 -6.12
CA GLU A 295 -2.03 -25.20 -6.65
C GLU A 295 -2.22 -23.69 -6.47
N ALA A 296 -3.48 -23.19 -6.53
CA ALA A 296 -3.86 -21.88 -6.06
C ALA A 296 -4.06 -21.93 -4.54
N ASP A 297 -3.12 -21.42 -3.78
CA ASP A 297 -3.06 -21.54 -2.32
C ASP A 297 -3.04 -20.18 -1.61
N ASN A 298 -3.38 -19.10 -2.33
CA ASN A 298 -3.53 -17.77 -1.74
C ASN A 298 -4.98 -17.26 -1.83
N ALA A 299 -5.43 -16.67 -0.72
CA ALA A 299 -6.83 -16.26 -0.58
C ALA A 299 -7.29 -15.23 -1.61
N PRO A 300 -6.52 -14.17 -1.97
CA PRO A 300 -6.91 -13.23 -3.01
C PRO A 300 -7.21 -13.91 -4.34
N LEU A 301 -6.35 -14.80 -4.81
CA LEU A 301 -6.54 -15.53 -6.07
C LEU A 301 -7.81 -16.37 -6.05
N ILE A 302 -7.97 -17.17 -5.00
CA ILE A 302 -9.13 -18.06 -4.84
C ILE A 302 -10.43 -17.27 -4.82
N LEU A 303 -10.49 -16.19 -4.04
CA LEU A 303 -11.64 -15.31 -3.95
C LEU A 303 -12.00 -14.71 -5.30
N MET A 304 -11.01 -14.17 -6.00
CA MET A 304 -11.22 -13.50 -7.29
C MET A 304 -11.69 -14.49 -8.37
N LEU A 305 -11.17 -15.71 -8.39
CA LEU A 305 -11.60 -16.74 -9.31
C LEU A 305 -13.05 -17.20 -9.03
N PHE A 306 -13.44 -17.39 -7.77
CA PHE A 306 -14.83 -17.70 -7.43
C PHE A 306 -15.78 -16.54 -7.74
N TRP A 307 -15.37 -15.30 -7.50
CA TRP A 307 -16.18 -14.16 -7.88
C TRP A 307 -16.36 -14.08 -9.40
N LEU A 308 -15.28 -14.29 -10.17
CA LEU A 308 -15.33 -14.33 -11.63
C LEU A 308 -16.24 -15.48 -12.10
N GLN A 309 -16.16 -16.66 -11.51
CA GLN A 309 -17.04 -17.78 -11.83
C GLN A 309 -18.53 -17.40 -11.71
N ALA A 310 -18.90 -16.71 -10.64
CA ALA A 310 -20.27 -16.27 -10.40
C ALA A 310 -20.72 -15.17 -11.39
N ASN A 311 -19.81 -14.35 -11.91
CA ASN A 311 -20.10 -13.21 -12.79
C ASN A 311 -19.75 -13.44 -14.26
N ARG A 312 -19.06 -14.54 -14.59
CA ARG A 312 -18.50 -14.83 -15.92
C ARG A 312 -19.53 -14.70 -17.06
N ALA A 313 -20.73 -15.26 -16.86
CA ALA A 313 -21.77 -15.21 -17.89
C ALA A 313 -22.25 -13.77 -18.18
N ARG A 314 -22.27 -12.90 -17.18
CA ARG A 314 -22.61 -11.46 -17.36
C ARG A 314 -21.48 -10.78 -18.13
N LEU A 315 -20.26 -10.93 -17.72
CA LEU A 315 -19.09 -10.26 -18.30
C LEU A 315 -18.89 -10.63 -19.78
N ARG A 316 -19.10 -11.89 -20.14
CA ARG A 316 -18.98 -12.38 -21.52
C ARG A 316 -20.12 -11.93 -22.46
N ARG A 317 -21.26 -11.49 -21.93
CA ARG A 317 -22.35 -10.93 -22.74
C ARG A 317 -22.16 -9.46 -23.05
N THR A 318 -21.37 -8.75 -22.28
CA THR A 318 -21.13 -7.30 -22.43
C THR A 318 -19.83 -6.97 -23.16
N ALA A 319 -19.03 -7.99 -23.53
CA ALA A 319 -17.79 -7.91 -24.30
C ALA A 319 -18.05 -8.21 -25.84
#